data_b1f7ce5f7e6fffc493713f090c21cd06
#
_entry.id   b1f7ce5f7e6fffc493713f090c21cd06
#
_cell.length_a   1.000
_cell.length_b   1.000
_cell.length_c   1.000
_cell.angle_alpha   90.00
_cell.angle_beta   90.00
_cell.angle_gamma   90.00
#
_symmetry.space_group_name_H-M   'P 1'
#
loop_
_entity.id
_entity.type
_entity.pdbx_description
1 polymer ?
#
loop_
_entity_poly.entity_id
_entity_poly.type
_entity_poly.pdbx_seq_one_letter_code
_entity_poly.pdbx_strand_id
1 'polypeptide(L)'
;MKKIHKHAGGIDIGARKIFVGLEGKEVKSFETFTEDLELAADYLIENSIDTVAMEATGVYWIILHDILQARGIDVWLVDGRSTKQVPGRKTDVKDCQWIQQLHSHGLLNKCFVAQDLIQEMRGYQRLREDHIRSAAMHVNHMQKALTTMNVRLKEVLSQVHGVSGLKIIRAILAGERDPEVLVEMCDSRILKTKKEQVIKSLKGHYSQAGLFALEQAVTCYDFYQLQIERCDE
;
A
#
# COMPACT_ATOMS: atom_id res chain seq x y z
N MET A 1 -39.16 12.57 3.96
CA MET A 1 -38.78 11.37 4.71
C MET A 1 -38.56 11.75 6.17
N LYS A 2 -38.77 10.81 7.12
CA LYS A 2 -38.46 11.03 8.54
C LYS A 2 -36.95 11.04 8.74
N LYS A 3 -36.43 12.01 9.50
CA LYS A 3 -35.00 12.03 9.88
C LYS A 3 -34.74 11.03 10.97
N ILE A 4 -33.65 10.27 10.82
CA ILE A 4 -33.14 9.32 11.81
C ILE A 4 -32.10 10.04 12.69
N HIS A 5 -31.15 10.75 12.05
CA HIS A 5 -30.14 11.56 12.74
C HIS A 5 -30.52 13.04 12.62
N LYS A 6 -30.96 13.64 13.73
CA LYS A 6 -31.43 15.04 13.72
C LYS A 6 -30.30 16.05 13.72
N HIS A 7 -29.17 15.71 14.36
CA HIS A 7 -27.99 16.56 14.51
C HIS A 7 -26.83 16.01 13.67
N ALA A 8 -27.07 15.83 12.38
CA ALA A 8 -26.14 15.18 11.46
C ALA A 8 -25.35 16.18 10.63
N GLY A 9 -24.06 15.98 10.55
CA GLY A 9 -23.14 16.64 9.63
C GLY A 9 -22.73 15.73 8.47
N GLY A 10 -22.30 16.32 7.36
CA GLY A 10 -21.67 15.63 6.25
C GLY A 10 -20.32 16.27 5.93
N ILE A 11 -19.30 15.45 5.74
CA ILE A 11 -17.94 15.93 5.47
C ILE A 11 -17.45 15.32 4.16
N ASP A 12 -17.01 16.18 3.26
CA ASP A 12 -16.24 15.79 2.08
C ASP A 12 -14.76 16.09 2.32
N ILE A 13 -13.90 15.09 2.06
CA ILE A 13 -12.48 15.13 2.41
C ILE A 13 -11.63 15.20 1.14
N GLY A 14 -11.00 16.34 0.94
CA GLY A 14 -9.96 16.53 -0.06
C GLY A 14 -8.55 16.51 0.54
N ALA A 15 -7.53 16.47 -0.33
CA ALA A 15 -6.13 16.44 0.10
C ALA A 15 -5.65 17.75 0.76
N ARG A 16 -6.30 18.90 0.48
CA ARG A 16 -5.91 20.21 0.98
C ARG A 16 -6.95 20.87 1.88
N LYS A 17 -8.20 20.51 1.68
CA LYS A 17 -9.33 21.08 2.43
C LYS A 17 -10.38 20.01 2.66
N ILE A 18 -11.09 20.16 3.76
CA ILE A 18 -12.34 19.46 4.04
C ILE A 18 -13.50 20.44 3.92
N PHE A 19 -14.65 19.96 3.54
CA PHE A 19 -15.90 20.73 3.44
C PHE A 19 -16.92 20.13 4.38
N VAL A 20 -17.46 20.96 5.28
CA VAL A 20 -18.43 20.56 6.29
C VAL A 20 -19.79 21.13 5.91
N GLY A 21 -20.73 20.24 5.63
CA GLY A 21 -22.12 20.56 5.34
C GLY A 21 -23.02 20.29 6.53
N LEU A 22 -23.74 21.31 6.99
CA LEU A 22 -24.76 21.26 8.03
C LEU A 22 -26.11 21.67 7.46
N GLU A 23 -27.19 21.17 8.04
CA GLU A 23 -28.54 21.54 7.61
C GLU A 23 -28.83 23.02 7.82
N GLY A 24 -29.31 23.68 6.77
CA GLY A 24 -29.71 25.09 6.83
C GLY A 24 -28.56 26.07 6.99
N LYS A 25 -27.32 25.63 6.88
CA LYS A 25 -26.13 26.47 6.97
C LYS A 25 -25.33 26.48 5.67
N GLU A 26 -24.57 27.54 5.48
CA GLU A 26 -23.57 27.58 4.43
C GLU A 26 -22.46 26.56 4.72
N VAL A 27 -21.93 25.96 3.66
CA VAL A 27 -20.82 25.03 3.76
C VAL A 27 -19.57 25.75 4.22
N LYS A 28 -18.95 25.23 5.28
CA LYS A 28 -17.69 25.76 5.80
C LYS A 28 -16.54 24.86 5.37
N SER A 29 -15.45 25.46 4.94
CA SER A 29 -14.23 24.72 4.59
C SER A 29 -13.12 24.98 5.60
N PHE A 30 -12.33 23.94 5.86
CA PHE A 30 -11.12 23.99 6.71
C PHE A 30 -9.96 23.40 5.95
N GLU A 31 -8.74 23.83 6.25
CA GLU A 31 -7.54 23.20 5.71
C GLU A 31 -7.30 21.83 6.38
N THR A 32 -6.35 21.05 5.88
CA THR A 32 -6.08 19.70 6.40
C THR A 32 -4.92 19.66 7.40
N PHE A 33 -4.52 20.82 7.94
CA PHE A 33 -3.61 20.85 9.07
C PHE A 33 -4.33 20.45 10.36
N THR A 34 -3.60 19.88 11.31
CA THR A 34 -4.21 19.35 12.55
C THR A 34 -5.02 20.41 13.29
N GLU A 35 -4.50 21.64 13.42
CA GLU A 35 -5.21 22.76 14.05
C GLU A 35 -6.53 23.08 13.35
N ASP A 36 -6.57 23.07 12.03
CA ASP A 36 -7.79 23.32 11.25
C ASP A 36 -8.81 22.19 11.37
N LEU A 37 -8.34 20.93 11.47
CA LEU A 37 -9.21 19.78 11.74
C LEU A 37 -9.82 19.85 13.15
N GLU A 38 -9.07 20.34 14.14
CA GLU A 38 -9.58 20.62 15.49
C GLU A 38 -10.62 21.75 15.47
N LEU A 39 -10.38 22.83 14.71
CA LEU A 39 -11.37 23.90 14.50
C LEU A 39 -12.63 23.39 13.80
N ALA A 40 -12.52 22.42 12.91
CA ALA A 40 -13.67 21.79 12.30
C ALA A 40 -14.47 20.97 13.31
N ALA A 41 -13.79 20.27 14.23
CA ALA A 41 -14.44 19.55 15.33
C ALA A 41 -15.16 20.53 16.30
N ASP A 42 -14.51 21.62 16.68
CA ASP A 42 -15.12 22.66 17.51
C ASP A 42 -16.36 23.28 16.82
N TYR A 43 -16.28 23.57 15.55
CA TYR A 43 -17.40 24.05 14.75
C TYR A 43 -18.60 23.08 14.76
N LEU A 44 -18.35 21.77 14.70
CA LEU A 44 -19.41 20.75 14.78
C LEU A 44 -20.07 20.75 16.17
N ILE A 45 -19.28 20.83 17.25
CA ILE A 45 -19.76 20.86 18.65
C ILE A 45 -20.58 22.13 18.90
N GLU A 46 -20.09 23.31 18.49
CA GLU A 46 -20.80 24.60 18.62
C GLU A 46 -22.17 24.56 17.92
N ASN A 47 -22.31 23.75 16.88
CA ASN A 47 -23.56 23.55 16.16
C ASN A 47 -24.38 22.36 16.66
N SER A 48 -24.03 21.80 17.83
CA SER A 48 -24.71 20.67 18.46
C SER A 48 -24.82 19.44 17.55
N ILE A 49 -23.79 19.18 16.73
CA ILE A 49 -23.73 17.99 15.89
C ILE A 49 -23.20 16.84 16.73
N ASP A 50 -23.94 15.74 16.77
CA ASP A 50 -23.62 14.53 17.54
C ASP A 50 -23.13 13.39 16.65
N THR A 51 -23.41 13.46 15.34
CA THR A 51 -22.96 12.45 14.37
C THR A 51 -22.60 13.06 13.02
N VAL A 52 -21.58 12.51 12.38
CA VAL A 52 -21.16 12.92 11.04
C VAL A 52 -20.95 11.72 10.14
N ALA A 53 -21.22 11.88 8.83
CA ALA A 53 -20.76 10.94 7.81
C ALA A 53 -19.65 11.58 6.97
N MET A 54 -18.62 10.80 6.67
CA MET A 54 -17.53 11.20 5.78
C MET A 54 -17.12 10.07 4.83
N GLU A 55 -16.70 10.43 3.61
CA GLU A 55 -16.28 9.44 2.62
C GLU A 55 -14.86 8.89 2.96
N ALA A 56 -14.68 7.58 2.83
CA ALA A 56 -13.41 6.88 3.03
C ALA A 56 -12.44 7.11 1.85
N THR A 57 -11.98 8.35 1.66
CA THR A 57 -11.06 8.71 0.57
C THR A 57 -9.60 8.52 1.00
N GLY A 58 -8.95 7.49 0.47
CA GLY A 58 -7.54 7.20 0.74
C GLY A 58 -7.24 7.07 2.23
N VAL A 59 -6.25 7.85 2.72
CA VAL A 59 -5.85 7.88 4.15
C VAL A 59 -6.24 9.18 4.85
N TYR A 60 -6.81 10.13 4.13
CA TYR A 60 -7.06 11.50 4.63
C TYR A 60 -8.13 11.56 5.74
N TRP A 61 -8.97 10.54 5.85
CA TRP A 61 -10.02 10.47 6.86
C TRP A 61 -9.50 10.11 8.26
N ILE A 62 -8.33 9.47 8.39
CA ILE A 62 -7.87 8.82 9.64
C ILE A 62 -7.78 9.84 10.77
N ILE A 63 -6.97 10.88 10.61
CA ILE A 63 -6.74 11.89 11.67
C ILE A 63 -8.02 12.64 12.03
N LEU A 64 -8.82 13.00 11.05
CA LEU A 64 -10.11 13.67 11.30
C LEU A 64 -11.07 12.76 12.07
N HIS A 65 -11.12 11.48 11.71
CA HIS A 65 -11.92 10.47 12.41
C HIS A 65 -11.54 10.41 13.90
N ASP A 66 -10.24 10.32 14.19
CA ASP A 66 -9.73 10.19 15.56
C ASP A 66 -10.01 11.46 16.38
N ILE A 67 -9.80 12.65 15.81
CA ILE A 67 -10.12 13.94 16.45
C ILE A 67 -11.61 14.01 16.80
N LEU A 68 -12.49 13.66 15.85
CA LEU A 68 -13.94 13.73 16.05
C LEU A 68 -14.42 12.71 17.09
N GLN A 69 -13.91 11.49 17.05
CA GLN A 69 -14.23 10.48 18.07
C GLN A 69 -13.75 10.89 19.46
N ALA A 70 -12.54 11.45 19.59
CA ALA A 70 -12.04 11.96 20.86
C ALA A 70 -12.91 13.08 21.44
N ARG A 71 -13.62 13.83 20.59
CA ARG A 71 -14.59 14.89 20.98
C ARG A 71 -16.01 14.35 21.21
N GLY A 72 -16.23 13.02 21.13
CA GLY A 72 -17.51 12.36 21.37
C GLY A 72 -18.51 12.42 20.23
N ILE A 73 -18.08 12.75 19.02
CA ILE A 73 -18.93 12.74 17.81
C ILE A 73 -18.95 11.31 17.24
N ASP A 74 -20.14 10.75 16.97
CA ASP A 74 -20.27 9.45 16.29
C ASP A 74 -19.95 9.60 14.80
N VAL A 75 -18.82 9.03 14.40
CA VAL A 75 -18.30 9.14 13.02
C VAL A 75 -18.72 7.93 12.18
N TRP A 76 -19.39 8.20 11.08
CA TRP A 76 -19.74 7.22 10.06
C TRP A 76 -18.81 7.36 8.86
N LEU A 77 -17.82 6.47 8.78
CA LEU A 77 -17.04 6.32 7.56
C LEU A 77 -17.90 5.57 6.53
N VAL A 78 -18.04 6.11 5.32
CA VAL A 78 -18.91 5.55 4.28
C VAL A 78 -18.15 5.31 2.98
N ASP A 79 -18.58 4.28 2.22
CA ASP A 79 -17.99 3.99 0.90
C ASP A 79 -18.47 5.04 -0.12
N GLY A 80 -17.56 5.65 -0.86
CA GLY A 80 -17.83 6.59 -1.92
C GLY A 80 -18.72 6.07 -3.05
N ARG A 81 -18.91 4.76 -3.16
CA ARG A 81 -19.91 4.19 -4.09
C ARG A 81 -21.35 4.46 -3.64
N SER A 82 -21.60 4.44 -2.34
CA SER A 82 -22.93 4.70 -1.78
C SER A 82 -23.33 6.18 -1.86
N THR A 83 -22.35 7.09 -1.96
CA THR A 83 -22.57 8.53 -2.09
C THR A 83 -22.72 9.00 -3.55
N LYS A 84 -22.14 8.26 -4.51
CA LYS A 84 -22.06 8.64 -5.95
C LYS A 84 -23.24 8.21 -6.82
N GLN A 85 -24.25 7.56 -6.30
CA GLN A 85 -25.36 7.00 -7.09
C GLN A 85 -26.35 8.02 -7.65
N VAL A 86 -26.11 9.33 -7.52
CA VAL A 86 -27.00 10.35 -8.07
C VAL A 86 -26.32 11.11 -9.22
N PRO A 87 -26.81 10.99 -10.49
CA PRO A 87 -26.24 11.71 -11.62
C PRO A 87 -26.42 13.23 -11.51
N GLY A 88 -25.37 13.98 -11.82
CA GLY A 88 -25.49 15.39 -12.16
C GLY A 88 -24.94 16.42 -11.17
N ARG A 89 -24.18 16.05 -10.12
CA ARG A 89 -23.62 17.02 -9.16
C ARG A 89 -22.14 16.75 -8.87
N LYS A 90 -21.28 17.62 -9.34
CA LYS A 90 -19.81 17.58 -9.07
C LYS A 90 -19.35 18.93 -8.53
N THR A 91 -19.47 19.16 -7.23
CA THR A 91 -18.69 20.20 -6.51
C THR A 91 -18.61 19.76 -5.06
N ASP A 92 -17.44 19.88 -4.45
CA ASP A 92 -17.13 19.49 -3.05
C ASP A 92 -18.15 20.11 -2.05
N VAL A 93 -18.61 21.32 -2.32
CA VAL A 93 -19.66 22.01 -1.55
C VAL A 93 -21.00 21.27 -1.60
N LYS A 94 -21.38 20.72 -2.75
CA LYS A 94 -22.64 19.95 -2.89
C LYS A 94 -22.47 18.53 -2.35
N ASP A 95 -21.27 18.00 -2.41
CA ASP A 95 -21.01 16.63 -1.99
C ASP A 95 -21.12 16.50 -0.47
N CYS A 96 -20.56 17.42 0.34
CA CYS A 96 -20.72 17.39 1.80
C CYS A 96 -22.20 17.62 2.23
N GLN A 97 -22.96 18.51 1.57
CA GLN A 97 -24.39 18.70 1.83
C GLN A 97 -25.21 17.46 1.48
N TRP A 98 -24.84 16.77 0.40
CA TRP A 98 -25.49 15.54 -0.01
C TRP A 98 -25.20 14.40 0.99
N ILE A 99 -23.97 14.24 1.43
CA ILE A 99 -23.59 13.28 2.49
C ILE A 99 -24.41 13.58 3.75
N GLN A 100 -24.51 14.84 4.17
CA GLN A 100 -25.31 15.27 5.32
C GLN A 100 -26.79 14.86 5.18
N GLN A 101 -27.40 15.09 4.01
CA GLN A 101 -28.80 14.71 3.75
C GLN A 101 -28.99 13.19 3.81
N LEU A 102 -28.15 12.43 3.15
CA LEU A 102 -28.22 10.97 3.18
C LEU A 102 -28.04 10.44 4.61
N HIS A 103 -27.09 11.00 5.36
CA HIS A 103 -26.84 10.61 6.75
C HIS A 103 -28.03 10.94 7.65
N SER A 104 -28.58 12.15 7.55
CA SER A 104 -29.75 12.55 8.36
C SER A 104 -30.96 11.64 8.14
N HIS A 105 -31.11 11.07 6.98
CA HIS A 105 -32.21 10.14 6.65
C HIS A 105 -31.87 8.66 6.86
N GLY A 106 -30.64 8.33 7.33
CA GLY A 106 -30.20 6.96 7.57
C GLY A 106 -30.06 6.13 6.29
N LEU A 107 -29.67 6.76 5.18
CA LEU A 107 -29.53 6.13 3.87
C LEU A 107 -28.09 5.67 3.59
N LEU A 108 -27.18 5.89 4.53
CA LEU A 108 -25.78 5.48 4.41
C LEU A 108 -25.50 4.22 5.22
N ASN A 109 -24.59 3.41 4.75
CA ASN A 109 -24.07 2.26 5.47
C ASN A 109 -22.71 2.61 6.09
N LYS A 110 -22.57 2.43 7.40
CA LYS A 110 -21.31 2.63 8.13
C LYS A 110 -20.32 1.56 7.74
N CYS A 111 -19.13 1.95 7.25
CA CYS A 111 -18.02 1.04 7.07
C CYS A 111 -17.47 0.60 8.42
N PHE A 112 -17.00 -0.63 8.50
CA PHE A 112 -16.29 -1.12 9.67
C PHE A 112 -14.92 -0.44 9.77
N VAL A 113 -14.71 0.28 10.85
CA VAL A 113 -13.39 0.82 11.24
C VAL A 113 -12.84 -0.11 12.31
N ALA A 114 -11.67 -0.69 12.03
CA ALA A 114 -11.02 -1.58 12.98
C ALA A 114 -10.52 -0.77 14.20
N GLN A 115 -10.43 -1.43 15.36
CA GLN A 115 -9.80 -0.83 16.55
C GLN A 115 -8.32 -0.51 16.29
N ASP A 116 -7.77 0.45 17.03
CA ASP A 116 -6.45 1.05 16.82
C ASP A 116 -5.33 0.02 16.58
N LEU A 117 -5.22 -1.00 17.43
CA LEU A 117 -4.23 -2.06 17.29
C LEU A 117 -4.37 -2.81 15.94
N ILE A 118 -5.61 -3.09 15.52
CA ILE A 118 -5.86 -3.77 14.25
C ILE A 118 -5.57 -2.86 13.06
N GLN A 119 -5.80 -1.55 13.19
CA GLN A 119 -5.42 -0.57 12.17
C GLN A 119 -3.89 -0.49 12.00
N GLU A 120 -3.17 -0.46 13.11
CA GLU A 120 -1.71 -0.48 13.12
C GLU A 120 -1.16 -1.75 12.46
N MET A 121 -1.63 -2.93 12.86
CA MET A 121 -1.27 -4.22 12.24
C MET A 121 -1.55 -4.25 10.73
N ARG A 122 -2.69 -3.69 10.29
CA ARG A 122 -2.99 -3.56 8.85
C ARG A 122 -2.02 -2.62 8.13
N GLY A 123 -1.51 -1.60 8.82
CA GLY A 123 -0.46 -0.71 8.31
C GLY A 123 0.81 -1.48 8.01
N TYR A 124 1.32 -2.26 8.96
CA TYR A 124 2.49 -3.13 8.79
C TYR A 124 2.28 -4.19 7.70
N GLN A 125 1.12 -4.84 7.68
CA GLN A 125 0.79 -5.83 6.66
C GLN A 125 0.83 -5.23 5.24
N ARG A 126 0.25 -4.05 5.03
CA ARG A 126 0.27 -3.37 3.73
C ARG A 126 1.68 -3.00 3.31
N LEU A 127 2.48 -2.45 4.25
CA LEU A 127 3.88 -2.13 4.00
C LEU A 127 4.68 -3.37 3.63
N ARG A 128 4.48 -4.47 4.35
CA ARG A 128 5.06 -5.77 4.05
C ARG A 128 4.73 -6.27 2.63
N GLU A 129 3.48 -6.17 2.22
CA GLU A 129 3.04 -6.53 0.86
C GLU A 129 3.71 -5.65 -0.21
N ASP A 130 3.89 -4.35 0.06
CA ASP A 130 4.61 -3.44 -0.83
C ASP A 130 6.09 -3.83 -0.96
N HIS A 131 6.74 -4.22 0.13
CA HIS A 131 8.11 -4.72 0.11
C HIS A 131 8.23 -6.05 -0.66
N ILE A 132 7.28 -6.97 -0.52
CA ILE A 132 7.23 -8.22 -1.30
C ILE A 132 7.12 -7.91 -2.79
N ARG A 133 6.25 -6.98 -3.19
CA ARG A 133 6.11 -6.57 -4.60
C ARG A 133 7.41 -5.95 -5.13
N SER A 134 8.06 -5.12 -4.33
CA SER A 134 9.34 -4.51 -4.68
C SER A 134 10.45 -5.55 -4.82
N ALA A 135 10.56 -6.49 -3.89
CA ALA A 135 11.50 -7.60 -3.99
C ALA A 135 11.30 -8.43 -5.26
N ALA A 136 10.04 -8.74 -5.60
CA ALA A 136 9.69 -9.49 -6.82
C ALA A 136 10.09 -8.74 -8.10
N MET A 137 10.00 -7.41 -8.12
CA MET A 137 10.50 -6.59 -9.23
C MET A 137 12.02 -6.77 -9.41
N HIS A 138 12.77 -6.79 -8.31
CA HIS A 138 14.23 -6.98 -8.37
C HIS A 138 14.62 -8.41 -8.76
N VAL A 139 13.82 -9.42 -8.46
CA VAL A 139 14.00 -10.77 -9.03
C VAL A 139 13.91 -10.75 -10.56
N ASN A 140 12.95 -10.00 -11.12
CA ASN A 140 12.86 -9.84 -12.57
C ASN A 140 14.09 -9.10 -13.16
N HIS A 141 14.61 -8.10 -12.44
CA HIS A 141 15.85 -7.40 -12.84
C HIS A 141 17.06 -8.34 -12.81
N MET A 142 17.22 -9.19 -11.79
CA MET A 142 18.26 -10.22 -11.77
C MET A 142 18.15 -11.15 -12.98
N GLN A 143 16.95 -11.66 -13.28
CA GLN A 143 16.72 -12.52 -14.42
C GLN A 143 17.04 -11.83 -15.74
N LYS A 144 16.69 -10.56 -15.88
CA LYS A 144 17.02 -9.75 -17.07
C LYS A 144 18.52 -9.58 -17.24
N ALA A 145 19.24 -9.24 -16.17
CA ALA A 145 20.69 -9.07 -16.18
C ALA A 145 21.40 -10.38 -16.58
N LEU A 146 21.03 -11.50 -15.97
CA LEU A 146 21.53 -12.83 -16.32
C LEU A 146 21.26 -13.18 -17.78
N THR A 147 20.04 -12.93 -18.26
CA THR A 147 19.66 -13.20 -19.66
C THR A 147 20.47 -12.35 -20.64
N THR A 148 20.71 -11.07 -20.32
CA THR A 148 21.55 -10.18 -21.15
C THR A 148 22.99 -10.68 -21.26
N MET A 149 23.50 -11.32 -20.24
CA MET A 149 24.81 -12.00 -20.24
C MET A 149 24.76 -13.41 -20.82
N ASN A 150 23.62 -13.87 -21.32
CA ASN A 150 23.36 -15.26 -21.76
C ASN A 150 23.64 -16.31 -20.67
N VAL A 151 23.51 -15.94 -19.39
CA VAL A 151 23.52 -16.86 -18.26
C VAL A 151 22.09 -17.36 -18.03
N ARG A 152 21.83 -18.63 -18.36
CA ARG A 152 20.48 -19.20 -18.50
C ARG A 152 19.99 -19.95 -17.27
N LEU A 153 20.32 -19.47 -16.07
CA LEU A 153 19.93 -20.11 -14.80
C LEU A 153 18.44 -20.31 -14.66
N LYS A 154 17.62 -19.40 -15.19
CA LYS A 154 16.16 -19.51 -15.15
C LYS A 154 15.61 -20.76 -15.87
N GLU A 155 16.33 -21.28 -16.89
CA GLU A 155 15.89 -22.43 -17.67
C GLU A 155 16.14 -23.76 -16.91
N VAL A 156 16.99 -23.74 -15.88
CA VAL A 156 17.40 -24.95 -15.17
C VAL A 156 17.01 -24.95 -13.71
N LEU A 157 16.94 -23.77 -13.08
CA LEU A 157 16.47 -23.57 -11.71
C LEU A 157 15.03 -23.06 -11.70
N SER A 158 14.19 -23.64 -10.86
CA SER A 158 12.79 -23.22 -10.70
C SER A 158 12.69 -21.77 -10.16
N GLN A 159 13.64 -21.37 -9.32
CA GLN A 159 13.72 -20.02 -8.73
C GLN A 159 15.18 -19.53 -8.73
N VAL A 160 15.45 -18.49 -9.47
CA VAL A 160 16.79 -17.86 -9.53
C VAL A 160 17.15 -17.20 -8.20
N HIS A 161 16.17 -16.69 -7.49
CA HIS A 161 16.31 -16.09 -6.15
C HIS A 161 16.20 -17.11 -5.00
N GLY A 162 16.14 -18.41 -5.30
CA GLY A 162 16.23 -19.46 -4.27
C GLY A 162 17.66 -19.64 -3.77
N VAL A 163 17.82 -20.48 -2.74
CA VAL A 163 19.12 -20.68 -2.03
C VAL A 163 20.27 -20.97 -2.98
N SER A 164 20.11 -21.94 -3.89
CA SER A 164 21.16 -22.31 -4.87
C SER A 164 21.42 -21.18 -5.87
N GLY A 165 20.35 -20.55 -6.38
CA GLY A 165 20.47 -19.46 -7.35
C GLY A 165 21.17 -18.24 -6.78
N LEU A 166 20.82 -17.80 -5.57
CA LEU A 166 21.49 -16.67 -4.90
C LEU A 166 22.96 -16.97 -4.55
N LYS A 167 23.29 -18.20 -4.15
CA LYS A 167 24.68 -18.58 -3.93
C LYS A 167 25.51 -18.45 -5.20
N ILE A 168 25.00 -18.96 -6.31
CA ILE A 168 25.65 -18.85 -7.62
C ILE A 168 25.80 -17.38 -8.05
N ILE A 169 24.73 -16.59 -7.95
CA ILE A 169 24.74 -15.17 -8.32
C ILE A 169 25.77 -14.40 -7.50
N ARG A 170 25.79 -14.60 -6.19
CA ARG A 170 26.78 -13.94 -5.31
C ARG A 170 28.23 -14.34 -5.63
N ALA A 171 28.46 -15.60 -5.95
CA ALA A 171 29.78 -16.05 -6.39
C ALA A 171 30.19 -15.43 -7.75
N ILE A 172 29.25 -15.32 -8.68
CA ILE A 172 29.46 -14.59 -9.94
C ILE A 172 29.85 -13.14 -9.67
N LEU A 173 29.17 -12.46 -8.76
CA LEU A 173 29.47 -11.07 -8.39
C LEU A 173 30.84 -10.97 -7.65
N ALA A 174 31.21 -12.00 -6.89
CA ALA A 174 32.54 -12.10 -6.26
C ALA A 174 33.67 -12.41 -7.26
N GLY A 175 33.37 -12.63 -8.52
CA GLY A 175 34.40 -12.86 -9.56
C GLY A 175 34.54 -14.29 -10.05
N GLU A 176 33.77 -15.26 -9.50
CA GLU A 176 33.82 -16.64 -9.96
C GLU A 176 33.19 -16.76 -11.36
N ARG A 177 33.83 -17.51 -12.26
CA ARG A 177 33.37 -17.70 -13.65
C ARG A 177 33.43 -19.16 -14.09
N ASP A 178 34.06 -20.04 -13.29
CA ASP A 178 34.16 -21.45 -13.63
C ASP A 178 32.79 -22.13 -13.38
N PRO A 179 32.12 -22.64 -14.43
CA PRO A 179 30.85 -23.32 -14.28
C PRO A 179 30.91 -24.58 -13.42
N GLU A 180 32.04 -25.25 -13.36
CA GLU A 180 32.25 -26.45 -12.55
C GLU A 180 32.30 -26.09 -11.03
N VAL A 181 32.90 -24.96 -10.69
CA VAL A 181 32.88 -24.42 -9.33
C VAL A 181 31.52 -23.89 -8.94
N LEU A 182 30.89 -23.14 -9.83
CA LEU A 182 29.58 -22.53 -9.57
C LEU A 182 28.46 -23.56 -9.37
N VAL A 183 28.50 -24.69 -10.12
CA VAL A 183 27.47 -25.73 -9.99
C VAL A 183 27.49 -26.41 -8.62
N GLU A 184 28.64 -26.53 -7.97
CA GLU A 184 28.74 -27.16 -6.64
C GLU A 184 28.03 -26.35 -5.53
N MET A 185 27.61 -25.12 -5.81
CA MET A 185 26.79 -24.32 -4.92
C MET A 185 25.29 -24.71 -4.93
N CYS A 186 24.89 -25.58 -5.84
CA CYS A 186 23.56 -26.14 -5.91
C CYS A 186 23.31 -27.17 -4.80
N ASP A 187 22.04 -27.33 -4.45
CA ASP A 187 21.66 -28.42 -3.55
C ASP A 187 21.89 -29.80 -4.20
N SER A 188 22.00 -30.85 -3.34
CA SER A 188 22.31 -32.21 -3.76
C SER A 188 21.33 -32.80 -4.76
N ARG A 189 20.06 -32.37 -4.76
CA ARG A 189 19.03 -32.85 -5.69
C ARG A 189 19.32 -32.31 -7.08
N ILE A 190 19.69 -31.02 -7.22
CA ILE A 190 20.04 -30.40 -8.48
C ILE A 190 21.31 -31.02 -9.03
N LEU A 191 22.32 -31.23 -8.21
CA LEU A 191 23.59 -31.89 -8.60
C LEU A 191 23.35 -33.28 -9.16
N LYS A 192 22.44 -34.08 -8.55
CA LYS A 192 22.12 -35.44 -9.04
C LYS A 192 21.33 -35.47 -10.34
N THR A 193 20.51 -34.48 -10.61
CA THR A 193 19.51 -34.56 -11.70
C THR A 193 19.78 -33.62 -12.85
N LYS A 194 20.49 -32.48 -12.65
CA LYS A 194 20.62 -31.39 -13.62
C LYS A 194 22.03 -30.80 -13.71
N LYS A 195 23.06 -31.42 -13.10
CA LYS A 195 24.40 -30.85 -13.01
C LYS A 195 24.92 -30.33 -14.35
N GLU A 196 24.89 -31.17 -15.40
CA GLU A 196 25.37 -30.79 -16.74
C GLU A 196 24.59 -29.62 -17.36
N GLN A 197 23.27 -29.58 -17.11
CA GLN A 197 22.42 -28.48 -17.61
C GLN A 197 22.77 -27.19 -16.93
N VAL A 198 23.03 -27.19 -15.61
CA VAL A 198 23.47 -26.01 -14.85
C VAL A 198 24.80 -25.52 -15.35
N ILE A 199 25.81 -26.41 -15.51
CA ILE A 199 27.12 -26.07 -16.07
C ILE A 199 26.95 -25.40 -17.45
N LYS A 200 26.13 -25.98 -18.33
CA LYS A 200 25.86 -25.42 -19.65
C LYS A 200 25.19 -24.05 -19.56
N SER A 201 24.28 -23.84 -18.62
CA SER A 201 23.54 -22.59 -18.45
C SER A 201 24.42 -21.44 -17.92
N LEU A 202 25.56 -21.76 -17.28
CA LEU A 202 26.51 -20.82 -16.73
C LEU A 202 27.58 -20.34 -17.74
N LYS A 203 27.66 -20.95 -18.92
CA LYS A 203 28.56 -20.54 -19.99
C LYS A 203 28.01 -19.30 -20.70
N GLY A 204 28.09 -18.15 -20.06
CA GLY A 204 27.60 -16.86 -20.57
C GLY A 204 28.75 -15.88 -20.91
N HIS A 205 28.33 -14.68 -21.36
CA HIS A 205 29.24 -13.55 -21.58
C HIS A 205 29.06 -12.52 -20.45
N TYR A 206 29.96 -12.52 -19.49
CA TYR A 206 29.88 -11.70 -18.29
C TYR A 206 30.33 -10.26 -18.54
N SER A 207 29.49 -9.46 -19.20
CA SER A 207 29.78 -8.05 -19.47
C SER A 207 29.74 -7.21 -18.17
N GLN A 208 30.58 -6.18 -18.10
CA GLN A 208 30.62 -5.27 -16.94
C GLN A 208 29.26 -4.62 -16.66
N ALA A 209 28.54 -4.14 -17.70
CA ALA A 209 27.22 -3.56 -17.54
C ALA A 209 26.19 -4.58 -17.01
N GLY A 210 26.27 -5.85 -17.47
CA GLY A 210 25.40 -6.92 -16.98
C GLY A 210 25.68 -7.28 -15.52
N LEU A 211 26.96 -7.37 -15.14
CA LEU A 211 27.38 -7.63 -13.76
C LEU A 211 26.95 -6.48 -12.84
N PHE A 212 27.16 -5.24 -13.24
CA PHE A 212 26.71 -4.07 -12.48
C PHE A 212 25.18 -4.08 -12.28
N ALA A 213 24.41 -4.33 -13.35
CA ALA A 213 22.95 -4.41 -13.24
C ALA A 213 22.50 -5.57 -12.31
N LEU A 214 23.20 -6.71 -12.36
CA LEU A 214 22.95 -7.85 -11.47
C LEU A 214 23.22 -7.50 -10.02
N GLU A 215 24.34 -6.84 -9.73
CA GLU A 215 24.72 -6.40 -8.38
C GLU A 215 23.67 -5.45 -7.79
N GLN A 216 23.26 -4.43 -8.56
CA GLN A 216 22.20 -3.50 -8.12
C GLN A 216 20.90 -4.23 -7.79
N ALA A 217 20.50 -5.18 -8.65
CA ALA A 217 19.28 -5.95 -8.44
C ALA A 217 19.34 -6.83 -7.19
N VAL A 218 20.48 -7.48 -6.93
CA VAL A 218 20.69 -8.30 -5.72
C VAL A 218 20.70 -7.44 -4.46
N THR A 219 21.40 -6.32 -4.47
CA THR A 219 21.46 -5.39 -3.34
C THR A 219 20.06 -4.88 -2.96
N CYS A 220 19.27 -4.47 -3.94
CA CYS A 220 17.89 -4.03 -3.68
C CYS A 220 17.00 -5.18 -3.19
N TYR A 221 17.14 -6.36 -3.75
CA TYR A 221 16.41 -7.54 -3.28
C TYR A 221 16.74 -7.85 -1.81
N ASP A 222 18.01 -7.91 -1.44
CA ASP A 222 18.44 -8.17 -0.06
C ASP A 222 17.92 -7.07 0.89
N PHE A 223 17.95 -5.81 0.47
CA PHE A 223 17.34 -4.71 1.23
C PHE A 223 15.86 -4.95 1.52
N TYR A 224 15.06 -5.30 0.50
CA TYR A 224 13.64 -5.54 0.70
C TYR A 224 13.36 -6.80 1.53
N GLN A 225 14.18 -7.85 1.43
CA GLN A 225 14.06 -9.01 2.31
C GLN A 225 14.23 -8.61 3.78
N LEU A 226 15.23 -7.80 4.09
CA LEU A 226 15.42 -7.26 5.44
C LEU A 226 14.22 -6.41 5.91
N GLN A 227 13.63 -5.58 5.02
CA GLN A 227 12.46 -4.80 5.40
C GLN A 227 11.22 -5.68 5.65
N ILE A 228 11.06 -6.78 4.91
CA ILE A 228 9.98 -7.76 5.14
C ILE A 228 10.14 -8.39 6.53
N GLU A 229 11.36 -8.84 6.88
CA GLU A 229 11.67 -9.41 8.19
C GLU A 229 11.32 -8.42 9.32
N ARG A 230 11.69 -7.14 9.17
CA ARG A 230 11.36 -6.08 10.15
C ARG A 230 9.87 -5.79 10.28
N CYS A 231 9.05 -6.08 9.28
CA CYS A 231 7.60 -5.98 9.39
C CYS A 231 6.99 -7.18 10.13
N ASP A 232 7.73 -8.28 10.25
CA ASP A 232 7.30 -9.50 10.93
C ASP A 232 7.68 -9.52 12.43
N GLU A 233 8.54 -8.59 12.88
CA GLU A 233 8.92 -8.34 14.29
C GLU A 233 7.83 -7.56 15.04
#